data_9e825031f04504d8fcb5cc16d0264c37
#
_entry.id   9e825031f04504d8fcb5cc16d0264c37
#
_cell.length_a   1.000
_cell.length_b   1.000
_cell.length_c   1.000
_cell.angle_alpha   90.00
_cell.angle_beta   90.00
_cell.angle_gamma   90.00
#
_symmetry.space_group_name_H-M   'P 1'
#
loop_
_entity.id
_entity.type
_entity.pdbx_description
1 polymer ?
#
loop_
_entity_poly.entity_id
_entity_poly.type
_entity_poly.pdbx_seq_one_letter_code
_entity_poly.pdbx_strand_id
1 'polypeptide(L)'
;NSNFHATADRGNNILFCSYTPSGGTFTVWKANGVNEKPQKYIEYKTGTNIRFGWKISIQGDLDANALITTPVFQKDSKVQFARWRVVNGVLQTQDPEFVIMSSSLLTSNWIKWADVIYTDDTDTQSDYFLASHVTDTSAKRYFYWFKGTDNSIKAANTGAPGNTIINAVDYAVFNKVPYVIYNQVNSFNYAVTGSDAVRMYDLSSGSFDNQIVVCPDKIYGGLENSGQNTEGTGDVVFKAAKNGYYLYVYLVFSNGGIACYQYDCIDM
;
A
#
# COMPACT_ATOMS: atom_id res chain seq x y z
N ASN A 1 8.17 1.42 19.87
CA ASN A 1 8.24 1.97 18.50
C ASN A 1 6.82 2.24 18.02
N SER A 2 6.56 3.44 17.55
CA SER A 2 5.28 3.82 16.95
C SER A 2 5.48 3.99 15.46
N ASN A 3 4.59 3.42 14.65
CA ASN A 3 4.56 3.66 13.23
C ASN A 3 3.71 4.91 12.95
N PHE A 4 4.10 5.65 11.94
CA PHE A 4 3.44 6.87 11.52
C PHE A 4 3.30 6.89 10.00
N HIS A 5 2.13 7.25 9.52
CA HIS A 5 1.86 7.37 8.09
C HIS A 5 0.93 8.55 7.83
N ALA A 6 1.09 9.18 6.69
CA ALA A 6 0.24 10.26 6.22
C ALA A 6 -0.30 9.94 4.81
N THR A 7 -1.53 10.34 4.55
CA THR A 7 -2.17 10.24 3.24
C THR A 7 -3.12 11.43 3.05
N ALA A 8 -3.52 11.69 1.82
CA ALA A 8 -4.45 12.76 1.48
C ALA A 8 -5.65 12.19 0.72
N ASP A 9 -6.80 12.86 0.86
CA ASP A 9 -7.99 12.58 0.05
C ASP A 9 -7.98 13.38 -1.26
N ARG A 10 -9.07 13.32 -2.01
CA ARG A 10 -9.26 14.08 -3.26
C ARG A 10 -9.50 15.58 -3.03
N GLY A 11 -9.93 15.94 -1.84
CA GLY A 11 -10.10 17.33 -1.42
C GLY A 11 -8.78 17.93 -0.92
N ASN A 12 -8.84 18.60 0.20
CA ASN A 12 -7.66 19.19 0.86
C ASN A 12 -7.37 18.58 2.21
N ASN A 13 -8.02 17.46 2.53
CA ASN A 13 -7.84 16.83 3.82
C ASN A 13 -6.61 15.94 3.83
N ILE A 14 -5.87 16.02 4.92
CA ILE A 14 -4.71 15.17 5.18
C ILE A 14 -5.03 14.34 6.42
N LEU A 15 -4.85 13.04 6.32
CA LEU A 15 -4.92 12.13 7.45
C LEU A 15 -3.52 11.72 7.89
N PHE A 16 -3.34 11.73 9.20
CA PHE A 16 -2.14 11.21 9.86
C PHE A 16 -2.58 10.07 10.77
N CYS A 17 -1.95 8.93 10.67
CA CYS A 17 -2.19 7.87 11.64
C CYS A 17 -0.96 7.60 12.50
N SER A 18 -1.21 7.19 13.72
CA SER A 18 -0.18 6.65 14.60
C SER A 18 -0.68 5.36 15.21
N TYR A 19 0.21 4.40 15.29
CA TYR A 19 -0.09 3.07 15.76
C TYR A 19 1.12 2.44 16.46
N THR A 20 0.84 1.77 17.55
CA THR A 20 1.84 1.00 18.29
C THR A 20 1.67 -0.49 17.96
N PRO A 21 2.67 -1.17 17.36
CA PRO A 21 2.53 -2.56 16.92
C PRO A 21 2.22 -3.58 18.02
N SER A 22 2.51 -3.25 19.26
CA SER A 22 2.24 -4.13 20.42
C SER A 22 0.78 -4.11 20.91
N GLY A 23 -0.11 -3.43 20.18
CA GLY A 23 -1.48 -3.18 20.60
C GLY A 23 -1.63 -1.83 21.28
N GLY A 24 -2.86 -1.44 21.59
CA GLY A 24 -3.16 -0.13 22.21
C GLY A 24 -4.25 0.62 21.49
N THR A 25 -3.96 1.86 21.11
CA THR A 25 -4.92 2.72 20.42
C THR A 25 -4.43 3.07 19.03
N PHE A 26 -5.24 2.79 18.04
CA PHE A 26 -5.06 3.31 16.68
C PHE A 26 -5.73 4.68 16.61
N THR A 27 -4.97 5.69 16.29
CA THR A 27 -5.47 7.06 16.22
C THR A 27 -5.22 7.66 14.85
N VAL A 28 -6.23 8.28 14.28
CA VAL A 28 -6.14 9.05 13.04
C VAL A 28 -6.50 10.50 13.35
N TRP A 29 -5.67 11.41 12.86
CA TRP A 29 -5.92 12.86 12.91
C TRP A 29 -6.21 13.36 11.51
N LYS A 30 -7.14 14.29 11.39
CA LYS A 30 -7.51 15.00 10.16
C LYS A 30 -7.05 16.44 10.25
N ALA A 31 -6.47 16.97 9.18
CA ALA A 31 -6.23 18.40 8.96
C ALA A 31 -6.82 18.80 7.60
N ASN A 32 -7.42 19.97 7.52
CA ASN A 32 -7.89 20.53 6.27
C ASN A 32 -6.77 21.40 5.65
N GLY A 33 -5.88 20.72 4.91
CA GLY A 33 -4.70 21.33 4.34
C GLY A 33 -3.49 21.38 5.27
N VAL A 34 -2.36 21.78 4.71
CA VAL A 34 -1.05 21.73 5.38
C VAL A 34 -0.83 22.77 6.48
N ASN A 35 -1.68 23.80 6.53
CA ASN A 35 -1.53 24.92 7.46
C ASN A 35 -2.41 24.79 8.69
N GLU A 36 -3.23 23.75 8.76
CA GLU A 36 -4.13 23.54 9.90
C GLU A 36 -3.56 22.54 10.90
N LYS A 37 -3.86 22.80 12.17
CA LYS A 37 -3.52 21.87 13.24
C LYS A 37 -4.38 20.61 13.13
N PRO A 38 -3.78 19.41 13.03
CA PRO A 38 -4.54 18.17 13.00
C PRO A 38 -5.41 17.98 14.23
N GLN A 39 -6.64 17.53 14.01
CA GLN A 39 -7.59 17.18 15.04
C GLN A 39 -7.83 15.67 15.05
N LYS A 40 -8.08 15.11 16.24
CA LYS A 40 -8.39 13.69 16.37
C LYS A 40 -9.69 13.38 15.61
N TYR A 41 -9.63 12.41 14.73
CA TYR A 41 -10.75 12.03 13.86
C TYR A 41 -11.25 10.61 14.13
N ILE A 42 -10.33 9.64 14.26
CA ILE A 42 -10.63 8.26 14.67
C ILE A 42 -9.78 7.93 15.89
N GLU A 43 -10.40 7.26 16.85
CA GLU A 43 -9.70 6.63 17.97
C GLU A 43 -10.31 5.26 18.22
N TYR A 44 -9.53 4.21 17.94
CA TYR A 44 -9.96 2.83 18.10
C TYR A 44 -9.02 2.07 19.04
N LYS A 45 -9.57 1.48 20.08
CA LYS A 45 -8.79 0.64 21.02
C LYS A 45 -8.65 -0.76 20.46
N THR A 46 -7.45 -1.11 20.03
CA THR A 46 -7.16 -2.41 19.37
C THR A 46 -7.10 -3.58 20.35
N GLY A 47 -6.91 -3.32 21.64
CA GLY A 47 -6.61 -4.37 22.60
C GLY A 47 -5.26 -5.07 22.28
N THR A 48 -5.07 -6.27 22.81
CA THR A 48 -3.84 -7.05 22.62
C THR A 48 -3.87 -7.95 21.39
N ASN A 49 -5.05 -8.23 20.84
CA ASN A 49 -5.26 -9.26 19.82
C ASN A 49 -5.39 -8.70 18.39
N ILE A 50 -5.44 -7.37 18.25
CA ILE A 50 -5.56 -6.73 16.96
C ILE A 50 -4.32 -5.89 16.71
N ARG A 51 -3.69 -6.10 15.55
CA ARG A 51 -2.59 -5.29 15.06
C ARG A 51 -2.91 -4.80 13.67
N PHE A 52 -2.82 -3.51 13.46
CA PHE A 52 -2.98 -2.91 12.14
C PHE A 52 -1.66 -2.91 11.37
N GLY A 53 -1.75 -2.77 10.06
CA GLY A 53 -0.61 -2.51 9.19
C GLY A 53 -0.06 -1.10 9.40
N TRP A 54 0.93 -0.75 8.60
CA TRP A 54 1.69 0.49 8.81
C TRP A 54 1.14 1.69 8.07
N LYS A 55 0.20 1.47 7.17
CA LYS A 55 -0.33 2.50 6.29
C LYS A 55 -1.84 2.59 6.37
N ILE A 56 -2.35 3.76 6.07
CA ILE A 56 -3.76 4.00 5.79
C ILE A 56 -3.92 4.47 4.36
N SER A 57 -5.04 4.12 3.75
CA SER A 57 -5.44 4.60 2.43
C SER A 57 -6.81 5.26 2.53
N ILE A 58 -7.04 6.24 1.68
CA ILE A 58 -8.34 6.90 1.54
C ILE A 58 -8.82 6.69 0.11
N GLN A 59 -10.11 6.40 0.00
CA GLN A 59 -10.85 6.46 -1.25
C GLN A 59 -11.95 7.49 -1.11
N GLY A 60 -12.03 8.43 -2.04
CA GLY A 60 -13.04 9.47 -2.02
C GLY A 60 -12.62 10.77 -1.32
N ASP A 61 -13.60 11.50 -0.81
CA ASP A 61 -13.47 12.82 -0.22
C ASP A 61 -14.10 12.82 1.19
N LEU A 62 -13.32 13.19 2.19
CA LEU A 62 -13.74 13.21 3.59
C LEU A 62 -14.80 14.28 3.91
N ASP A 63 -14.97 15.26 3.04
CA ASP A 63 -16.03 16.26 3.17
C ASP A 63 -17.31 15.85 2.43
N ALA A 64 -17.28 14.73 1.72
CA ALA A 64 -18.42 14.12 1.04
C ALA A 64 -18.55 12.64 1.44
N ASN A 65 -18.09 11.72 0.58
CA ASN A 65 -18.12 10.29 0.84
C ASN A 65 -16.73 9.71 0.69
N ALA A 66 -16.29 8.93 1.67
CA ALA A 66 -15.00 8.31 1.66
C ALA A 66 -14.97 6.96 2.38
N LEU A 67 -13.94 6.17 2.05
CA LEU A 67 -13.50 5.01 2.81
C LEU A 67 -12.09 5.25 3.32
N ILE A 68 -11.88 5.07 4.61
CA ILE A 68 -10.57 5.04 5.23
C ILE A 68 -10.26 3.58 5.53
N THR A 69 -9.13 3.10 5.08
CA THR A 69 -8.78 1.67 5.15
C THR A 69 -7.37 1.49 5.69
N THR A 70 -7.19 0.53 6.58
CA THR A 70 -5.87 0.08 7.02
C THR A 70 -5.79 -1.45 7.00
N PRO A 71 -4.69 -2.04 6.55
CA PRO A 71 -4.51 -3.47 6.62
C PRO A 71 -4.48 -3.97 8.08
N VAL A 72 -5.05 -5.13 8.32
CA VAL A 72 -5.00 -5.81 9.62
C VAL A 72 -4.05 -6.99 9.51
N PHE A 73 -2.98 -6.95 10.30
CA PHE A 73 -1.98 -7.99 10.21
C PHE A 73 -2.12 -9.08 11.29
N GLN A 74 -2.86 -8.81 12.33
CA GLN A 74 -3.18 -9.82 13.34
C GLN A 74 -4.58 -9.59 13.90
N LYS A 75 -5.48 -10.50 13.58
CA LYS A 75 -6.80 -10.65 14.19
C LYS A 75 -7.39 -11.99 13.78
N ASP A 76 -7.70 -12.85 14.74
CA ASP A 76 -8.41 -14.12 14.54
C ASP A 76 -7.81 -15.02 13.44
N SER A 77 -6.51 -14.92 13.19
CA SER A 77 -5.81 -15.68 12.14
C SER A 77 -6.42 -15.55 10.74
N LYS A 78 -7.08 -14.44 10.45
CA LYS A 78 -7.71 -14.17 9.15
C LYS A 78 -6.99 -13.04 8.42
N VAL A 79 -6.97 -13.13 7.12
CA VAL A 79 -6.54 -12.03 6.25
C VAL A 79 -7.68 -11.04 6.15
N GLN A 80 -7.45 -9.81 6.54
CA GLN A 80 -8.49 -8.79 6.58
C GLN A 80 -7.92 -7.38 6.58
N PHE A 81 -8.78 -6.41 6.34
CA PHE A 81 -8.50 -5.00 6.57
C PHE A 81 -9.63 -4.34 7.38
N ALA A 82 -9.29 -3.27 8.07
CA ALA A 82 -10.23 -2.44 8.82
C ALA A 82 -10.63 -1.24 7.97
N ARG A 83 -11.92 -0.91 7.97
CA ARG A 83 -12.50 0.12 7.13
C ARG A 83 -13.46 1.01 7.92
N TRP A 84 -13.36 2.32 7.70
CA TRP A 84 -14.29 3.31 8.22
C TRP A 84 -14.95 4.04 7.06
N ARG A 85 -16.25 4.29 7.21
CA ARG A 85 -17.05 5.01 6.20
C ARG A 85 -17.30 6.43 6.64
N VAL A 86 -17.18 7.34 5.67
CA VAL A 86 -17.62 8.72 5.77
C VAL A 86 -18.77 8.91 4.79
N VAL A 87 -19.89 9.45 5.25
CA VAL A 87 -21.07 9.72 4.43
C VAL A 87 -21.48 11.17 4.66
N ASN A 88 -21.60 11.95 3.59
CA ASN A 88 -21.90 13.37 3.64
C ASN A 88 -20.99 14.14 4.63
N GLY A 89 -19.70 13.86 4.61
CA GLY A 89 -18.71 14.49 5.48
C GLY A 89 -18.71 13.99 6.93
N VAL A 90 -19.54 13.02 7.28
CA VAL A 90 -19.69 12.51 8.64
C VAL A 90 -19.10 11.09 8.76
N LEU A 91 -18.14 10.93 9.67
CA LEU A 91 -17.64 9.61 10.06
C LEU A 91 -18.76 8.82 10.75
N GLN A 92 -19.09 7.65 10.22
CA GLN A 92 -20.26 6.89 10.66
C GLN A 92 -20.07 6.19 12.00
N THR A 93 -18.85 5.78 12.31
CA THR A 93 -18.52 5.09 13.57
C THR A 93 -17.03 5.21 13.89
N GLN A 94 -16.70 5.12 15.17
CA GLN A 94 -15.31 5.02 15.63
C GLN A 94 -14.78 3.58 15.51
N ASP A 95 -15.67 2.59 15.55
CA ASP A 95 -15.32 1.18 15.39
C ASP A 95 -15.24 0.83 13.91
N PRO A 96 -14.16 0.14 13.45
CA PRO A 96 -14.03 -0.25 12.07
C PRO A 96 -14.92 -1.44 11.70
N GLU A 97 -15.35 -1.45 10.45
CA GLU A 97 -15.79 -2.68 9.79
C GLU A 97 -14.55 -3.53 9.46
N PHE A 98 -14.53 -4.80 9.87
CA PHE A 98 -13.48 -5.73 9.49
C PHE A 98 -13.90 -6.52 8.24
N VAL A 99 -13.23 -6.26 7.14
CA VAL A 99 -13.49 -6.94 5.86
C VAL A 99 -12.55 -8.12 5.75
N ILE A 100 -13.13 -9.33 5.78
CA ILE A 100 -12.40 -10.59 5.73
C ILE A 100 -12.21 -10.99 4.28
N MET A 101 -10.97 -11.27 3.90
CA MET A 101 -10.65 -11.85 2.60
C MET A 101 -10.88 -13.36 2.65
N SER A 102 -11.71 -13.87 1.76
CA SER A 102 -11.95 -15.30 1.61
C SER A 102 -11.35 -15.82 0.31
N SER A 103 -10.29 -16.58 0.40
CA SER A 103 -9.73 -17.29 -0.75
C SER A 103 -8.86 -18.44 -0.29
N SER A 104 -8.94 -19.55 -1.00
CA SER A 104 -8.03 -20.70 -0.82
C SER A 104 -6.56 -20.35 -1.13
N LEU A 105 -6.32 -19.20 -1.76
CA LEU A 105 -4.99 -18.71 -2.07
C LEU A 105 -4.34 -17.97 -0.89
N LEU A 106 -5.10 -17.61 0.13
CA LEU A 106 -4.66 -16.93 1.34
C LEU A 106 -4.37 -17.95 2.43
N THR A 107 -3.27 -18.69 2.27
CA THR A 107 -3.00 -19.89 3.06
C THR A 107 -2.16 -19.67 4.32
N SER A 108 -1.71 -18.45 4.60
CA SER A 108 -0.79 -18.21 5.71
C SER A 108 -1.33 -17.20 6.72
N ASN A 109 -1.32 -17.60 7.99
CA ASN A 109 -1.64 -16.76 9.14
C ASN A 109 -0.54 -15.74 9.46
N TRP A 110 0.58 -15.79 8.77
CA TRP A 110 1.78 -14.98 9.00
C TRP A 110 1.94 -13.81 8.03
N ILE A 111 0.96 -13.61 7.17
CA ILE A 111 0.99 -12.49 6.21
C ILE A 111 0.68 -11.20 6.96
N LYS A 112 1.67 -10.33 7.02
CA LYS A 112 1.51 -8.95 7.48
C LYS A 112 1.22 -8.07 6.26
N TRP A 113 0.05 -7.47 6.21
CA TRP A 113 -0.31 -6.57 5.14
C TRP A 113 0.36 -5.22 5.36
N ALA A 114 1.07 -4.75 4.34
CA ALA A 114 1.80 -3.48 4.41
C ALA A 114 0.96 -2.32 3.89
N ASP A 115 0.28 -2.52 2.78
CA ASP A 115 -0.41 -1.43 2.10
C ASP A 115 -1.68 -1.90 1.39
N VAL A 116 -2.59 -0.97 1.17
CA VAL A 116 -3.79 -1.13 0.35
C VAL A 116 -3.95 0.10 -0.54
N ILE A 117 -4.25 -0.09 -1.81
CA ILE A 117 -4.55 1.00 -2.74
C ILE A 117 -5.73 0.65 -3.64
N TYR A 118 -6.56 1.62 -3.93
CA TYR A 118 -7.72 1.50 -4.81
C TYR A 118 -7.37 1.88 -6.25
N THR A 119 -8.06 1.27 -7.21
CA THR A 119 -7.90 1.58 -8.64
C THR A 119 -8.67 2.82 -9.05
N ASP A 120 -9.69 3.20 -8.28
CA ASP A 120 -10.46 4.42 -8.46
C ASP A 120 -10.73 5.04 -7.09
N ASP A 121 -10.35 6.30 -6.93
CA ASP A 121 -10.52 7.04 -5.69
C ASP A 121 -11.94 7.65 -5.54
N THR A 122 -12.80 7.49 -6.55
CA THR A 122 -14.17 8.00 -6.56
C THR A 122 -15.23 6.93 -6.31
N ASP A 123 -14.93 5.68 -6.66
CA ASP A 123 -15.87 4.56 -6.58
C ASP A 123 -15.53 3.64 -5.41
N THR A 124 -16.40 3.60 -4.40
CA THR A 124 -16.26 2.72 -3.23
C THR A 124 -16.40 1.23 -3.54
N GLN A 125 -16.73 0.87 -4.78
CA GLN A 125 -16.77 -0.49 -5.31
C GLN A 125 -15.59 -0.81 -6.22
N SER A 126 -14.64 0.12 -6.37
CA SER A 126 -13.49 -0.09 -7.24
C SER A 126 -12.64 -1.28 -6.78
N ASP A 127 -11.93 -1.85 -7.73
CA ASP A 127 -10.91 -2.86 -7.44
C ASP A 127 -9.80 -2.25 -6.58
N TYR A 128 -9.06 -3.09 -5.87
CA TYR A 128 -7.96 -2.65 -5.04
C TYR A 128 -6.85 -3.69 -4.94
N PHE A 129 -5.68 -3.23 -4.56
CA PHE A 129 -4.50 -4.07 -4.35
C PHE A 129 -4.15 -4.13 -2.88
N LEU A 130 -3.77 -5.32 -2.43
CA LEU A 130 -3.12 -5.52 -1.14
C LEU A 130 -1.68 -5.97 -1.37
N ALA A 131 -0.76 -5.20 -0.84
CA ALA A 131 0.64 -5.59 -0.71
C ALA A 131 0.87 -6.23 0.64
N SER A 132 1.66 -7.30 0.68
CA SER A 132 1.93 -8.01 1.92
C SER A 132 3.40 -7.95 2.32
N HIS A 133 3.61 -7.81 3.61
CA HIS A 133 4.89 -8.02 4.25
C HIS A 133 4.97 -9.47 4.71
N VAL A 134 5.68 -10.29 3.98
CA VAL A 134 5.81 -11.72 4.29
C VAL A 134 7.04 -11.97 5.13
N THR A 135 6.84 -12.57 6.29
CA THR A 135 7.94 -13.01 7.15
C THR A 135 8.20 -14.51 7.08
N ASP A 136 7.36 -15.24 6.34
CA ASP A 136 7.46 -16.69 6.20
C ASP A 136 7.98 -17.06 4.81
N THR A 137 9.06 -17.80 4.77
CA THR A 137 9.71 -18.30 3.54
C THR A 137 8.85 -19.28 2.74
N SER A 138 7.81 -19.83 3.35
CA SER A 138 6.86 -20.75 2.68
C SER A 138 5.75 -20.02 1.91
N ALA A 139 5.49 -18.76 2.22
CA ALA A 139 4.49 -17.98 1.52
C ALA A 139 5.03 -17.49 0.17
N LYS A 140 4.36 -17.87 -0.92
CA LYS A 140 4.81 -17.60 -2.29
C LYS A 140 4.07 -16.45 -2.98
N ARG A 141 3.23 -15.73 -2.26
CA ARG A 141 2.35 -14.72 -2.85
C ARG A 141 2.32 -13.50 -1.98
N TYR A 142 2.71 -12.38 -2.55
CA TYR A 142 2.99 -11.17 -1.79
C TYR A 142 2.15 -9.99 -2.21
N PHE A 143 1.40 -10.14 -3.33
CA PHE A 143 0.66 -9.05 -3.92
C PHE A 143 -0.62 -9.60 -4.58
N TYR A 144 -1.76 -8.99 -4.24
CA TYR A 144 -3.07 -9.45 -4.69
C TYR A 144 -3.88 -8.32 -5.27
N TRP A 145 -4.58 -8.62 -6.34
CA TRP A 145 -5.60 -7.78 -6.93
C TRP A 145 -6.98 -8.34 -6.61
N PHE A 146 -7.79 -7.55 -5.88
CA PHE A 146 -9.13 -7.92 -5.47
C PHE A 146 -10.17 -7.15 -6.25
N LYS A 147 -11.32 -7.79 -6.49
CA LYS A 147 -12.53 -7.10 -6.92
C LYS A 147 -13.18 -6.39 -5.73
N GLY A 148 -13.44 -5.10 -5.88
CA GLY A 148 -14.05 -4.31 -4.82
C GLY A 148 -15.51 -4.67 -4.53
N THR A 149 -16.21 -5.27 -5.49
CA THR A 149 -17.62 -5.64 -5.36
C THR A 149 -17.88 -6.78 -4.38
N ASP A 150 -16.98 -7.76 -4.30
CA ASP A 150 -17.17 -8.99 -3.53
C ASP A 150 -15.92 -9.45 -2.76
N ASN A 151 -14.84 -8.67 -2.82
CA ASN A 151 -13.55 -8.98 -2.23
C ASN A 151 -12.94 -10.32 -2.71
N SER A 152 -13.32 -10.78 -3.90
CA SER A 152 -12.71 -11.96 -4.50
C SER A 152 -11.36 -11.63 -5.13
N ILE A 153 -10.44 -12.59 -5.15
CA ILE A 153 -9.15 -12.41 -5.82
C ILE A 153 -9.37 -12.45 -7.33
N LYS A 154 -8.96 -11.37 -8.00
CA LYS A 154 -8.92 -11.27 -9.47
C LYS A 154 -7.62 -11.82 -10.02
N ALA A 155 -6.50 -11.46 -9.40
CA ALA A 155 -5.18 -11.93 -9.76
C ALA A 155 -4.22 -11.88 -8.56
N ALA A 156 -3.18 -12.70 -8.58
CA ALA A 156 -2.14 -12.68 -7.57
C ALA A 156 -0.77 -12.79 -8.23
N ASN A 157 0.18 -11.97 -7.79
CA ASN A 157 1.56 -12.13 -8.18
C ASN A 157 2.20 -13.26 -7.38
N THR A 158 2.68 -14.27 -8.08
CA THR A 158 3.30 -15.47 -7.49
C THR A 158 4.82 -15.52 -7.67
N GLY A 159 5.40 -14.54 -8.34
CA GLY A 159 6.79 -14.56 -8.80
C GLY A 159 7.81 -13.89 -7.88
N ALA A 160 7.40 -13.37 -6.72
CA ALA A 160 8.36 -12.74 -5.82
C ALA A 160 9.33 -13.80 -5.24
N PRO A 161 10.65 -13.55 -5.25
CA PRO A 161 11.62 -14.42 -4.60
C PRO A 161 11.31 -14.54 -3.09
N GLY A 162 11.57 -15.71 -2.51
CA GLY A 162 11.42 -15.89 -1.06
C GLY A 162 12.23 -14.85 -0.28
N ASN A 163 11.74 -14.48 0.90
CA ASN A 163 12.32 -13.46 1.78
C ASN A 163 12.17 -12.00 1.32
N THR A 164 11.29 -11.70 0.42
CA THR A 164 11.04 -10.33 -0.02
C THR A 164 9.83 -9.72 0.68
N ILE A 165 9.93 -8.43 0.94
CA ILE A 165 8.88 -7.61 1.53
C ILE A 165 8.40 -6.65 0.47
N ILE A 166 7.09 -6.59 0.27
CA ILE A 166 6.45 -5.52 -0.49
C ILE A 166 5.94 -4.49 0.52
N ASN A 167 6.51 -3.30 0.49
CA ASN A 167 6.23 -2.26 1.49
C ASN A 167 5.25 -1.22 1.04
N ALA A 168 5.18 -0.99 -0.25
CA ALA A 168 4.32 0.04 -0.81
C ALA A 168 3.84 -0.37 -2.19
N VAL A 169 2.64 0.04 -2.50
CA VAL A 169 2.00 -0.14 -3.80
C VAL A 169 1.36 1.17 -4.21
N ASP A 170 1.40 1.47 -5.49
CA ASP A 170 0.65 2.57 -6.08
C ASP A 170 0.05 2.17 -7.42
N TYR A 171 -0.96 2.92 -7.87
CA TYR A 171 -1.70 2.66 -9.09
C TYR A 171 -1.91 3.95 -9.87
N ALA A 172 -1.76 3.87 -11.18
CA ALA A 172 -2.08 4.99 -12.06
C ALA A 172 -2.62 4.48 -13.40
N VAL A 173 -3.47 5.29 -14.02
CA VAL A 173 -3.85 5.13 -15.42
C VAL A 173 -3.07 6.18 -16.22
N PHE A 174 -2.28 5.71 -17.16
CA PHE A 174 -1.48 6.57 -18.03
C PHE A 174 -1.65 6.16 -19.48
N ASN A 175 -1.98 7.11 -20.34
CA ASN A 175 -2.34 6.86 -21.74
C ASN A 175 -3.40 5.76 -21.93
N LYS A 176 -4.41 5.72 -21.06
CA LYS A 176 -5.47 4.71 -20.98
C LYS A 176 -5.02 3.32 -20.57
N VAL A 177 -3.76 3.12 -20.24
CA VAL A 177 -3.22 1.87 -19.73
C VAL A 177 -3.19 1.93 -18.20
N PRO A 178 -3.80 0.96 -17.51
CA PRO A 178 -3.72 0.86 -16.06
C PRO A 178 -2.39 0.22 -15.67
N TYR A 179 -1.67 0.84 -14.76
CA TYR A 179 -0.42 0.35 -14.20
C TYR A 179 -0.51 0.19 -12.69
N VAL A 180 0.12 -0.83 -12.18
CA VAL A 180 0.42 -0.97 -10.76
C VAL A 180 1.93 -1.06 -10.57
N ILE A 181 2.42 -0.42 -9.53
CA ILE A 181 3.81 -0.44 -9.14
C ILE A 181 3.93 -0.82 -7.67
N TYR A 182 4.96 -1.56 -7.33
CA TYR A 182 5.32 -1.81 -5.95
C TYR A 182 6.84 -1.81 -5.75
N ASN A 183 7.27 -1.45 -4.55
CA ASN A 183 8.64 -1.64 -4.14
C ASN A 183 8.79 -2.98 -3.42
N GLN A 184 9.86 -3.66 -3.73
CA GLN A 184 10.25 -4.93 -3.16
C GLN A 184 11.62 -4.76 -2.49
N VAL A 185 11.71 -5.15 -1.23
CA VAL A 185 12.97 -5.13 -0.47
C VAL A 185 13.27 -6.50 0.11
N ASN A 186 14.55 -6.83 0.22
CA ASN A 186 14.98 -8.04 0.91
C ASN A 186 15.19 -7.73 2.40
N SER A 187 14.42 -8.37 3.27
CA SER A 187 14.49 -8.09 4.71
C SER A 187 15.53 -8.87 5.47
N PHE A 188 16.03 -9.96 4.90
CA PHE A 188 16.77 -10.95 5.71
C PHE A 188 18.19 -11.21 5.25
N ASN A 189 18.58 -10.75 4.09
CA ASN A 189 19.92 -11.05 3.59
C ASN A 189 20.48 -9.90 2.75
N TYR A 190 21.20 -9.03 3.41
CA TYR A 190 21.88 -7.87 2.80
C TYR A 190 22.91 -8.22 1.71
N ALA A 191 23.25 -9.49 1.58
CA ALA A 191 24.24 -9.95 0.63
C ALA A 191 23.64 -10.38 -0.73
N VAL A 192 22.32 -10.47 -0.86
CA VAL A 192 21.67 -10.82 -2.12
C VAL A 192 21.44 -9.56 -2.94
N THR A 193 22.45 -9.19 -3.69
CA THR A 193 22.32 -8.15 -4.73
C THR A 193 21.23 -8.55 -5.73
N GLY A 194 20.32 -7.60 -6.03
CA GLY A 194 19.29 -7.79 -7.05
C GLY A 194 17.91 -8.21 -6.53
N SER A 195 17.71 -8.28 -5.21
CA SER A 195 16.37 -8.54 -4.64
C SER A 195 15.57 -7.29 -4.35
N ASP A 196 16.26 -6.16 -4.15
CA ASP A 196 15.61 -4.86 -4.03
C ASP A 196 15.24 -4.39 -5.42
N ALA A 197 13.96 -4.21 -5.67
CA ALA A 197 13.49 -3.83 -6.99
C ALA A 197 12.17 -3.08 -6.92
N VAL A 198 11.97 -2.24 -7.91
CA VAL A 198 10.65 -1.72 -8.23
C VAL A 198 10.09 -2.52 -9.39
N ARG A 199 8.91 -3.04 -9.18
CA ARG A 199 8.19 -3.82 -10.18
C ARG A 199 6.97 -3.04 -10.63
N MET A 200 6.81 -2.92 -11.95
CA MET A 200 5.64 -2.33 -12.58
C MET A 200 4.99 -3.34 -13.51
N TYR A 201 3.67 -3.34 -13.52
CA TYR A 201 2.88 -4.19 -14.40
C TYR A 201 1.87 -3.36 -15.18
N ASP A 202 1.77 -3.62 -16.47
CA ASP A 202 0.64 -3.25 -17.29
C ASP A 202 -0.51 -4.23 -17.01
N LEU A 203 -1.64 -3.70 -16.59
CA LEU A 203 -2.80 -4.47 -16.18
C LEU A 203 -3.88 -4.57 -17.27
N SER A 204 -3.60 -4.17 -18.50
CA SER A 204 -4.56 -4.20 -19.62
C SER A 204 -5.12 -5.59 -19.87
N SER A 205 -4.33 -6.65 -19.62
CA SER A 205 -4.78 -8.04 -19.73
C SER A 205 -5.67 -8.51 -18.57
N GLY A 206 -5.79 -7.73 -17.50
CA GLY A 206 -6.46 -8.15 -16.27
C GLY A 206 -5.65 -9.10 -15.39
N SER A 207 -4.34 -9.25 -15.65
CA SER A 207 -3.42 -10.13 -14.96
C SER A 207 -2.06 -9.45 -14.72
N PHE A 208 -1.13 -10.15 -14.06
CA PHE A 208 0.27 -9.72 -13.86
C PHE A 208 1.24 -10.36 -14.88
N ASP A 209 0.80 -10.59 -16.10
CA ASP A 209 1.62 -11.27 -17.11
C ASP A 209 2.60 -10.31 -17.80
N ASN A 210 2.26 -9.02 -17.88
CA ASN A 210 3.09 -8.01 -18.53
C ASN A 210 3.85 -7.19 -17.49
N GLN A 211 5.01 -7.70 -17.08
CA GLN A 211 5.90 -6.99 -16.15
C GLN A 211 6.81 -6.05 -16.93
N ILE A 212 6.82 -4.79 -16.48
CA ILE A 212 7.76 -3.76 -16.93
C ILE A 212 8.72 -3.48 -15.77
N VAL A 213 10.02 -3.57 -16.04
CA VAL A 213 11.05 -3.21 -15.05
C VAL A 213 11.30 -1.72 -15.15
N VAL A 214 10.91 -0.98 -14.11
CA VAL A 214 11.08 0.49 -14.08
C VAL A 214 12.47 0.89 -13.63
N CYS A 215 13.09 0.10 -12.77
CA CYS A 215 14.43 0.35 -12.27
C CYS A 215 15.38 -0.72 -12.75
N PRO A 216 16.63 -0.38 -13.06
CA PRO A 216 17.65 -1.37 -13.29
C PRO A 216 17.81 -2.27 -12.06
N ASP A 217 18.37 -3.46 -12.23
CA ASP A 217 18.59 -4.46 -11.16
C ASP A 217 19.41 -3.93 -9.98
N LYS A 218 20.04 -2.77 -10.15
CA LYS A 218 20.69 -2.01 -9.08
C LYS A 218 20.04 -0.64 -8.96
N ILE A 219 19.56 -0.34 -7.78
CA ILE A 219 19.08 0.99 -7.44
C ILE A 219 20.31 1.86 -7.13
N TYR A 220 20.55 2.86 -7.96
CA TYR A 220 21.70 3.75 -7.82
C TYR A 220 21.50 4.77 -6.69
N GLY A 221 22.59 5.30 -6.17
CA GLY A 221 22.58 6.44 -5.25
C GLY A 221 22.51 6.09 -3.78
N GLY A 222 23.04 4.93 -3.38
CA GLY A 222 23.09 4.53 -1.97
C GLY A 222 21.84 3.79 -1.49
N LEU A 223 20.84 3.64 -2.36
CA LEU A 223 19.64 2.83 -2.08
C LEU A 223 19.97 1.33 -2.00
N GLU A 224 21.14 0.92 -2.47
CA GLU A 224 21.64 -0.45 -2.47
C GLU A 224 21.77 -1.08 -1.07
N ASN A 225 21.93 -0.26 -0.06
CA ASN A 225 22.10 -0.65 1.33
C ASN A 225 20.88 -0.34 2.21
N SER A 226 19.71 -0.20 1.63
CA SER A 226 18.47 -0.01 2.39
C SER A 226 18.20 -1.14 3.38
N GLY A 227 18.88 -2.25 3.21
CA GLY A 227 18.78 -3.46 3.99
C GLY A 227 19.28 -3.44 5.42
N GLN A 228 19.79 -2.34 5.95
CA GLN A 228 20.11 -2.25 7.38
C GLN A 228 18.87 -2.07 8.27
N ASN A 229 17.72 -1.86 7.68
CA ASN A 229 16.47 -1.90 8.40
C ASN A 229 15.82 -3.28 8.21
N THR A 230 15.84 -4.07 9.26
CA THR A 230 15.31 -5.46 9.26
C THR A 230 13.83 -5.58 8.90
N GLU A 231 13.11 -4.48 8.82
CA GLU A 231 11.71 -4.45 8.43
C GLU A 231 11.46 -3.70 7.11
N GLY A 232 12.51 -3.28 6.40
CA GLY A 232 12.46 -2.57 5.12
C GLY A 232 11.26 -1.64 4.98
N THR A 233 11.41 -0.38 5.31
CA THR A 233 10.34 0.60 5.13
C THR A 233 10.64 1.46 3.92
N GLY A 234 9.65 1.71 3.12
CA GLY A 234 9.79 2.54 1.94
C GLY A 234 8.43 2.94 1.37
N ASP A 235 8.48 3.75 0.36
CA ASP A 235 7.29 4.15 -0.39
C ASP A 235 7.57 4.22 -1.87
N VAL A 236 6.51 4.14 -2.66
CA VAL A 236 6.54 4.30 -4.11
C VAL A 236 5.34 5.12 -4.52
N VAL A 237 5.55 6.09 -5.39
CA VAL A 237 4.48 6.96 -5.89
C VAL A 237 4.62 7.15 -7.39
N PHE A 238 3.53 6.98 -8.11
CA PHE A 238 3.37 7.39 -9.49
C PHE A 238 2.94 8.85 -9.57
N LYS A 239 3.51 9.57 -10.54
CA LYS A 239 3.04 10.89 -10.90
C LYS A 239 3.13 11.11 -12.40
N ALA A 240 1.99 11.23 -13.07
CA ALA A 240 1.96 11.62 -14.46
C ALA A 240 2.43 13.08 -14.62
N ALA A 241 3.27 13.34 -15.61
CA ALA A 241 3.65 14.71 -15.97
C ALA A 241 2.44 15.44 -16.56
N LYS A 242 2.42 16.77 -16.39
CA LYS A 242 1.33 17.62 -16.90
C LYS A 242 1.16 17.56 -18.42
N ASN A 243 2.25 17.27 -19.14
CA ASN A 243 2.23 17.12 -20.60
C ASN A 243 1.72 15.73 -21.07
N GLY A 244 1.53 14.79 -20.15
CA GLY A 244 1.05 13.45 -20.47
C GLY A 244 2.06 12.50 -21.15
N TYR A 245 3.33 12.95 -21.34
CA TYR A 245 4.34 12.13 -22.03
C TYR A 245 5.19 11.29 -21.11
N TYR A 246 5.24 11.61 -19.81
CA TYR A 246 6.12 10.96 -18.85
C TYR A 246 5.34 10.51 -17.63
N LEU A 247 5.74 9.35 -17.12
CA LEU A 247 5.35 8.85 -15.82
C LEU A 247 6.56 8.90 -14.90
N TYR A 248 6.47 9.67 -13.83
CA TYR A 248 7.51 9.71 -12.82
C TYR A 248 7.24 8.70 -11.73
N VAL A 249 8.29 7.99 -11.33
CA VAL A 249 8.27 7.01 -10.25
C VAL A 249 9.20 7.51 -9.15
N TYR A 250 8.63 7.86 -8.02
CA TYR A 250 9.37 8.28 -6.84
C TYR A 250 9.51 7.09 -5.91
N LEU A 251 10.74 6.80 -5.51
CA LEU A 251 11.06 5.73 -4.57
C LEU A 251 11.66 6.33 -3.32
N VAL A 252 11.18 5.84 -2.19
CA VAL A 252 11.73 6.16 -0.88
C VAL A 252 12.12 4.87 -0.20
N PHE A 253 13.37 4.73 0.21
CA PHE A 253 13.84 3.62 1.03
C PHE A 253 14.40 4.17 2.33
N SER A 254 13.97 3.63 3.46
CA SER A 254 14.56 3.99 4.74
C SER A 254 16.05 3.63 4.74
N ASN A 255 16.87 4.57 5.20
CA ASN A 255 18.34 4.52 5.19
C ASN A 255 18.98 4.54 3.78
N GLY A 256 18.22 4.54 2.70
CA GLY A 256 18.73 4.54 1.34
C GLY A 256 18.57 5.86 0.59
N GLY A 257 17.60 6.68 1.00
CA GLY A 257 17.32 7.96 0.36
C GLY A 257 16.09 7.96 -0.55
N ILE A 258 16.07 8.92 -1.46
CA ILE A 258 14.97 9.13 -2.42
C ILE A 258 15.55 9.07 -3.82
N ALA A 259 14.90 8.33 -4.72
CA ALA A 259 15.18 8.31 -6.14
C ALA A 259 13.94 8.68 -6.94
N CYS A 260 14.14 9.29 -8.09
CA CYS A 260 13.10 9.57 -9.06
C CYS A 260 13.52 9.02 -10.41
N TYR A 261 12.67 8.21 -11.00
CA TYR A 261 12.85 7.66 -12.34
C TYR A 261 11.78 8.23 -13.25
N GLN A 262 12.15 8.47 -14.48
CA GLN A 262 11.24 8.85 -15.53
C GLN A 262 11.01 7.65 -16.45
N TYR A 263 9.76 7.32 -16.63
CA TYR A 263 9.32 6.34 -17.61
C TYR A 263 8.77 7.10 -18.82
N ASP A 264 9.35 6.83 -19.98
CA ASP A 264 8.96 7.43 -21.24
C ASP A 264 8.04 6.50 -22.01
N CYS A 265 6.84 6.95 -22.33
CA CYS A 265 5.82 6.16 -23.02
C CYS A 265 5.64 6.60 -24.48
N ILE A 266 6.61 7.29 -25.06
CA ILE A 266 6.48 7.82 -26.44
C ILE A 266 6.48 6.70 -27.49
N ASP A 267 7.03 5.53 -27.16
CA ASP A 267 7.28 4.45 -28.12
C ASP A 267 6.35 3.22 -27.95
N MET A 268 5.13 3.40 -27.38
CA MET A 268 4.14 2.33 -27.32
C MET A 268 2.93 2.61 -28.17
#